data_e8f1a919b282ee977103fcd07ca9d9ab
#
_entry.id   e8f1a919b282ee977103fcd07ca9d9ab
#
_cell.length_a   1.000
_cell.length_b   1.000
_cell.length_c   1.000
_cell.angle_alpha   90.00
_cell.angle_beta   90.00
_cell.angle_gamma   90.00
#
_symmetry.space_group_name_H-M   'P 1'
#
loop_
_entity.id
_entity.type
_entity.pdbx_description
1 polymer ?
#
loop_
_entity_poly.entity_id
_entity_poly.type
_entity_poly.pdbx_seq_one_letter_code
_entity_poly.pdbx_strand_id
1 'polypeptide(L)'
;HISAYCLEFESATSCCAGNEKPFETQIKEADFLYLAMDFLAQKNFKHYEISNYAKHGKECAHNLNTWNMNSWIGFGPSAASQFGGFRFRNTSDLNSWAKGVMENSPAREDIVKLDDDELFNSAVVFGLRKMDGVNLESLKSRFKNADFSRYEEPIKFLVSTGLLEKSGDFLRLSRKGIPLADSVAVELL
;
A
#
# COMPACT_ATOMS: atom_id res chain seq x y z
N HIS A 1 -7.07 0.93 17.96
CA HIS A 1 -6.31 0.74 16.73
C HIS A 1 -5.03 -0.05 17.02
N ILE A 2 -4.73 -1.03 16.19
CA ILE A 2 -3.55 -1.90 16.32
C ILE A 2 -2.93 -2.04 14.93
N SER A 3 -1.61 -1.86 14.84
CA SER A 3 -0.82 -2.21 13.67
C SER A 3 -0.08 -3.52 13.95
N ALA A 4 -0.20 -4.49 13.04
CA ALA A 4 0.47 -5.79 13.14
C ALA A 4 0.98 -6.17 11.75
N TYR A 5 2.29 -6.32 11.62
CA TYR A 5 2.98 -6.69 10.39
C TYR A 5 4.24 -7.50 10.73
N CYS A 6 4.72 -8.25 9.75
CA CYS A 6 5.93 -9.04 9.89
C CYS A 6 7.16 -8.14 10.01
N LEU A 7 8.18 -8.63 10.72
CA LEU A 7 9.45 -7.93 10.84
C LEU A 7 10.19 -7.98 9.49
N GLU A 8 10.45 -6.82 8.93
CA GLU A 8 11.33 -6.68 7.77
C GLU A 8 12.74 -6.31 8.22
N PHE A 9 13.72 -6.97 7.62
CA PHE A 9 15.12 -6.69 7.87
C PHE A 9 15.65 -5.78 6.75
N GLU A 10 15.96 -4.55 7.07
CA GLU A 10 16.61 -3.64 6.14
C GLU A 10 18.13 -3.87 6.15
N SER A 11 18.72 -4.02 4.98
CA SER A 11 20.16 -4.35 4.81
C SER A 11 21.13 -3.34 5.45
N ALA A 12 20.67 -2.13 5.72
CA ALA A 12 21.45 -1.05 6.34
C ALA A 12 21.41 -1.05 7.88
N THR A 13 20.65 -1.97 8.51
CA THR A 13 20.56 -2.02 9.98
C THR A 13 21.56 -3.02 10.54
N SER A 14 22.15 -2.70 11.71
CA SER A 14 23.13 -3.55 12.40
C SER A 14 22.60 -4.95 12.78
N CYS A 15 21.28 -5.11 12.84
CA CYS A 15 20.63 -6.40 13.10
C CYS A 15 20.64 -7.36 11.90
N CYS A 16 21.01 -6.89 10.70
CA CYS A 16 20.79 -7.61 9.45
C CYS A 16 22.03 -7.93 8.66
N ALA A 17 23.22 -7.64 9.19
CA ALA A 17 24.46 -7.97 8.52
C ALA A 17 24.55 -9.49 8.27
N GLY A 18 24.10 -9.93 7.09
CA GLY A 18 24.34 -11.28 6.56
C GLY A 18 23.20 -12.29 6.60
N ASN A 19 21.98 -11.93 6.98
CA ASN A 19 20.87 -12.88 7.04
C ASN A 19 19.79 -12.59 6.00
N GLU A 20 19.85 -13.24 4.84
CA GLU A 20 18.66 -13.46 4.03
C GLU A 20 17.69 -14.35 4.83
N LYS A 21 16.39 -13.96 4.87
CA LYS A 21 15.38 -14.78 5.55
C LYS A 21 15.24 -16.13 4.85
N PRO A 22 15.43 -17.27 5.54
CA PRO A 22 15.16 -18.57 4.95
C PRO A 22 13.67 -18.67 4.53
N PHE A 23 13.40 -19.42 3.45
CA PHE A 23 12.02 -19.66 2.97
C PHE A 23 11.09 -20.22 4.07
N GLU A 24 11.60 -21.05 4.97
CA GLU A 24 10.88 -21.55 6.14
C GLU A 24 10.41 -20.45 7.10
N THR A 25 11.14 -19.33 7.17
CA THR A 25 10.75 -18.17 7.98
C THR A 25 9.54 -17.44 7.37
N GLN A 26 9.47 -17.38 6.03
CA GLN A 26 8.34 -16.75 5.33
C GLN A 26 7.03 -17.51 5.55
N ILE A 27 7.06 -18.83 5.57
CA ILE A 27 5.89 -19.67 5.87
C ILE A 27 5.39 -19.41 7.30
N LYS A 28 6.31 -19.35 8.27
CA LYS A 28 5.96 -19.04 9.66
C LYS A 28 5.39 -17.63 9.83
N GLU A 29 5.87 -16.66 9.07
CA GLU A 29 5.35 -15.29 9.09
C GLU A 29 3.89 -15.23 8.63
N ALA A 30 3.52 -15.95 7.58
CA ALA A 30 2.13 -16.04 7.12
C ALA A 30 1.22 -16.66 8.19
N ASP A 31 1.68 -17.71 8.89
CA ASP A 31 0.93 -18.35 9.98
C ASP A 31 0.71 -17.38 11.15
N PHE A 32 1.73 -16.61 11.54
CA PHE A 32 1.58 -15.57 12.57
C PHE A 32 0.63 -14.46 12.14
N LEU A 33 0.64 -14.07 10.86
CA LEU A 33 -0.31 -13.10 10.34
C LEU A 33 -1.74 -13.62 10.43
N TYR A 34 -2.00 -14.87 10.03
CA TYR A 34 -3.32 -15.49 10.16
C TYR A 34 -3.77 -15.59 11.61
N LEU A 35 -2.86 -15.96 12.52
CA LEU A 35 -3.15 -16.00 13.96
C LEU A 35 -3.54 -14.61 14.48
N ALA A 36 -2.82 -13.57 14.09
CA ALA A 36 -3.12 -12.19 14.46
C ALA A 36 -4.49 -11.75 13.93
N MET A 37 -4.80 -12.06 12.65
CA MET A 37 -6.09 -11.77 12.03
C MET A 37 -7.24 -12.41 12.83
N ASP A 38 -7.13 -13.69 13.15
CA ASP A 38 -8.18 -14.45 13.85
C ASP A 38 -8.33 -13.98 15.30
N PHE A 39 -7.23 -13.77 16.00
CA PHE A 39 -7.23 -13.27 17.37
C PHE A 39 -7.85 -11.87 17.48
N LEU A 40 -7.45 -10.96 16.61
CA LEU A 40 -7.97 -9.59 16.65
C LEU A 40 -9.44 -9.51 16.24
N ALA A 41 -9.88 -10.34 15.30
CA ALA A 41 -11.29 -10.46 14.95
C ALA A 41 -12.13 -10.92 16.16
N GLN A 42 -11.67 -11.93 16.94
CA GLN A 42 -12.32 -12.37 18.19
C GLN A 42 -12.39 -11.27 19.26
N LYS A 43 -11.47 -10.30 19.21
CA LYS A 43 -11.46 -9.12 20.09
C LYS A 43 -12.26 -7.94 19.53
N ASN A 44 -13.07 -8.16 18.48
CA ASN A 44 -13.87 -7.15 17.80
C ASN A 44 -13.03 -5.99 17.21
N PHE A 45 -11.85 -6.29 16.70
CA PHE A 45 -11.11 -5.40 15.81
C PHE A 45 -11.43 -5.77 14.38
N LYS A 46 -11.86 -4.80 13.56
CA LYS A 46 -12.01 -4.95 12.12
C LYS A 46 -10.62 -4.84 11.48
N HIS A 47 -10.23 -5.83 10.69
CA HIS A 47 -9.12 -5.75 9.76
C HIS A 47 -9.56 -4.83 8.63
N TYR A 48 -9.02 -3.62 8.49
CA TYR A 48 -9.50 -2.66 7.51
C TYR A 48 -8.51 -2.40 6.36
N GLU A 49 -7.21 -2.67 6.58
CA GLU A 49 -6.18 -2.72 5.55
C GLU A 49 -5.07 -3.68 5.99
N ILE A 50 -4.15 -4.06 5.13
CA ILE A 50 -3.20 -5.19 5.28
C ILE A 50 -2.57 -5.27 6.67
N SER A 51 -2.08 -4.15 7.20
CA SER A 51 -1.30 -4.12 8.44
C SER A 51 -2.07 -3.55 9.63
N ASN A 52 -3.31 -3.10 9.45
CA ASN A 52 -4.00 -2.33 10.47
C ASN A 52 -5.41 -2.84 10.80
N TYR A 53 -5.69 -2.80 12.09
CA TYR A 53 -6.93 -3.25 12.69
C TYR A 53 -7.49 -2.16 13.58
N ALA A 54 -8.80 -1.95 13.59
CA ALA A 54 -9.43 -0.90 14.40
C ALA A 54 -10.78 -1.36 14.97
N LYS A 55 -11.17 -0.78 16.10
CA LYS A 55 -12.57 -0.82 16.51
C LYS A 55 -13.40 -0.03 15.50
N HIS A 56 -14.68 -0.37 15.39
CA HIS A 56 -15.60 0.29 14.46
C HIS A 56 -15.53 1.83 14.58
N GLY A 57 -15.33 2.51 13.46
CA GLY A 57 -15.21 3.97 13.38
C GLY A 57 -13.91 4.54 13.98
N LYS A 58 -12.89 3.69 14.22
CA LYS A 58 -11.57 4.09 14.72
C LYS A 58 -10.44 3.74 13.74
N GLU A 59 -10.79 3.51 12.48
CA GLU A 59 -9.85 3.36 11.38
C GLU A 59 -9.01 4.64 11.21
N CYS A 60 -7.73 4.50 10.86
CA CYS A 60 -6.87 5.65 10.62
C CYS A 60 -7.27 6.37 9.32
N ALA A 61 -7.84 7.56 9.46
CA ALA A 61 -8.29 8.36 8.32
C ALA A 61 -7.14 8.70 7.36
N HIS A 62 -5.92 8.93 7.88
CA HIS A 62 -4.74 9.19 7.06
C HIS A 62 -4.39 7.99 6.17
N ASN A 63 -4.37 6.77 6.74
CA ASN A 63 -4.08 5.56 5.97
C ASN A 63 -5.13 5.36 4.87
N LEU A 64 -6.41 5.45 5.21
CA LEU A 64 -7.49 5.32 4.23
C LEU A 64 -7.44 6.40 3.14
N ASN A 65 -7.05 7.63 3.49
CA ASN A 65 -6.84 8.71 2.53
C ASN A 65 -5.77 8.33 1.50
N THR A 66 -4.65 7.79 1.96
CA THR A 66 -3.55 7.33 1.11
C THR A 66 -3.96 6.16 0.23
N TRP A 67 -4.60 5.12 0.81
CA TRP A 67 -5.07 3.94 0.06
C TRP A 67 -6.19 4.24 -0.94
N ASN A 68 -6.91 5.36 -0.75
CA ASN A 68 -7.89 5.86 -1.71
C ASN A 68 -7.28 6.78 -2.78
N MET A 69 -5.96 6.94 -2.80
CA MET A 69 -5.25 7.81 -3.75
C MET A 69 -5.77 9.27 -3.73
N ASN A 70 -6.10 9.77 -2.55
CA ASN A 70 -6.34 11.20 -2.36
C ASN A 70 -5.01 11.93 -2.16
N SER A 71 -5.03 13.25 -2.17
CA SER A 71 -3.84 14.06 -1.94
C SER A 71 -3.38 13.98 -0.49
N TRP A 72 -2.06 13.99 -0.28
CA TRP A 72 -1.42 14.11 1.03
C TRP A 72 -0.14 14.93 0.94
N ILE A 73 0.25 15.53 2.05
CA ILE A 73 1.52 16.25 2.22
C ILE A 73 2.31 15.61 3.34
N GLY A 74 3.53 15.20 3.04
CA GLY A 74 4.49 14.67 4.01
C GLY A 74 5.25 15.79 4.72
N PHE A 75 5.41 15.66 6.04
CA PHE A 75 6.16 16.59 6.87
C PHE A 75 7.45 15.94 7.37
N GLY A 76 8.53 16.68 7.32
CA GLY A 76 9.85 16.23 7.75
C GLY A 76 10.75 15.78 6.60
N PRO A 77 12.04 15.49 6.89
CA PRO A 77 12.99 14.95 5.91
C PRO A 77 12.53 13.57 5.42
N SER A 78 12.80 13.24 4.18
CA SER A 78 12.39 12.01 3.47
C SER A 78 10.89 11.79 3.33
N ALA A 79 10.01 12.66 3.86
CA ALA A 79 8.58 12.46 3.81
C ALA A 79 8.05 12.61 2.38
N ALA A 80 7.27 11.62 1.94
CA ALA A 80 6.65 11.62 0.62
C ALA A 80 5.32 12.39 0.61
N SER A 81 5.04 13.00 -0.55
CA SER A 81 3.79 13.74 -0.81
C SER A 81 3.20 13.32 -2.14
N GLN A 82 1.87 13.40 -2.25
CA GLN A 82 1.16 13.35 -3.53
C GLN A 82 0.17 14.51 -3.56
N PHE A 83 0.46 15.53 -4.35
CA PHE A 83 -0.33 16.76 -4.39
C PHE A 83 -0.22 17.47 -5.73
N GLY A 84 -1.33 18.04 -6.21
CA GLY A 84 -1.35 18.86 -7.43
C GLY A 84 -0.95 18.11 -8.71
N GLY A 85 -1.19 16.79 -8.79
CA GLY A 85 -0.80 15.96 -9.93
C GLY A 85 0.68 15.54 -9.92
N PHE A 86 1.37 15.73 -8.80
CA PHE A 86 2.76 15.33 -8.63
C PHE A 86 2.92 14.40 -7.43
N ARG A 87 3.91 13.50 -7.51
CA ARG A 87 4.48 12.77 -6.37
C ARG A 87 5.91 13.24 -6.17
N PHE A 88 6.28 13.50 -4.94
CA PHE A 88 7.62 13.98 -4.60
C PHE A 88 7.95 13.60 -3.16
N ARG A 89 9.23 13.72 -2.82
CA ARG A 89 9.74 13.50 -1.47
C ARG A 89 10.51 14.74 -1.01
N ASN A 90 10.43 15.06 0.25
CA ASN A 90 11.34 16.04 0.85
C ASN A 90 12.76 15.44 0.86
N THR A 91 13.79 16.28 0.76
CA THR A 91 15.17 15.79 0.85
C THR A 91 15.41 15.01 2.14
N SER A 92 16.25 13.96 2.03
CA SER A 92 16.67 13.16 3.18
C SER A 92 17.76 13.87 4.02
N ASP A 93 18.50 14.82 3.44
CA ASP A 93 19.49 15.60 4.16
C ASP A 93 18.86 16.59 5.13
N LEU A 94 19.10 16.37 6.42
CA LEU A 94 18.50 17.15 7.50
C LEU A 94 18.83 18.64 7.42
N ASN A 95 20.06 18.98 7.04
CA ASN A 95 20.49 20.38 6.98
C ASN A 95 19.82 21.11 5.81
N SER A 96 19.80 20.49 4.64
CA SER A 96 19.11 21.02 3.44
C SER A 96 17.62 21.15 3.68
N TRP A 97 17.00 20.17 4.36
CA TRP A 97 15.59 20.23 4.73
C TRP A 97 15.31 21.40 5.68
N ALA A 98 16.07 21.52 6.77
CA ALA A 98 15.92 22.59 7.77
C ALA A 98 16.11 23.97 7.14
N LYS A 99 17.15 24.15 6.31
CA LYS A 99 17.39 25.37 5.57
C LYS A 99 16.21 25.72 4.65
N GLY A 100 15.73 24.75 3.87
CA GLY A 100 14.59 24.94 2.97
C GLY A 100 13.32 25.37 3.69
N VAL A 101 13.05 24.82 4.88
CA VAL A 101 11.90 25.22 5.73
C VAL A 101 12.06 26.67 6.21
N MET A 102 13.26 27.05 6.68
CA MET A 102 13.52 28.42 7.17
C MET A 102 13.45 29.48 6.06
N GLU A 103 13.85 29.11 4.84
CA GLU A 103 13.87 30.00 3.67
C GLU A 103 12.56 29.97 2.85
N ASN A 104 11.52 29.23 3.29
CA ASN A 104 10.30 28.96 2.54
C ASN A 104 10.55 28.41 1.12
N SER A 105 11.64 27.65 0.95
CA SER A 105 12.06 27.02 -0.30
C SER A 105 12.37 25.54 -0.04
N PRO A 106 11.32 24.71 0.15
CA PRO A 106 11.52 23.31 0.52
C PRO A 106 12.28 22.55 -0.56
N ALA A 107 13.40 21.93 -0.18
CA ALA A 107 14.15 21.04 -1.04
C ALA A 107 13.38 19.73 -1.25
N ARG A 108 13.04 19.44 -2.50
CA ARG A 108 12.27 18.26 -2.92
C ARG A 108 13.08 17.43 -3.89
N GLU A 109 12.89 16.12 -3.78
CA GLU A 109 13.54 15.08 -4.59
C GLU A 109 12.48 14.19 -5.23
N ASP A 110 12.87 13.41 -6.24
CA ASP A 110 12.02 12.40 -6.88
C ASP A 110 10.67 12.98 -7.37
N ILE A 111 10.72 14.17 -7.97
CA ILE A 111 9.50 14.84 -8.44
C ILE A 111 9.03 14.17 -9.73
N VAL A 112 7.88 13.50 -9.65
CA VAL A 112 7.23 12.84 -10.79
C VAL A 112 5.86 13.47 -11.01
N LYS A 113 5.58 13.86 -12.27
CA LYS A 113 4.24 14.24 -12.69
C LYS A 113 3.46 12.96 -12.99
N LEU A 114 2.31 12.82 -12.37
CA LEU A 114 1.48 11.62 -12.50
C LEU A 114 0.46 11.83 -13.64
N ASP A 115 0.47 10.92 -14.60
CA ASP A 115 -0.58 10.80 -15.61
C ASP A 115 -1.71 9.84 -15.16
N ASP A 116 -2.73 9.67 -16.00
CA ASP A 116 -3.88 8.82 -15.66
C ASP A 116 -3.49 7.34 -15.53
N ASP A 117 -2.51 6.84 -16.29
CA ASP A 117 -2.04 5.46 -16.18
C ASP A 117 -1.31 5.23 -14.86
N GLU A 118 -0.39 6.12 -14.47
CA GLU A 118 0.33 6.04 -13.20
C GLU A 118 -0.60 6.17 -12.00
N LEU A 119 -1.60 7.07 -12.09
CA LEU A 119 -2.61 7.23 -11.06
C LEU A 119 -3.52 6.01 -10.95
N PHE A 120 -3.93 5.42 -12.08
CA PHE A 120 -4.74 4.21 -12.08
C PHE A 120 -3.97 3.02 -11.50
N ASN A 121 -2.73 2.80 -11.95
CA ASN A 121 -1.85 1.76 -11.42
C ASN A 121 -1.74 1.85 -9.89
N SER A 122 -1.39 3.04 -9.42
CA SER A 122 -1.27 3.30 -7.99
C SER A 122 -2.61 3.09 -7.27
N ALA A 123 -3.74 3.47 -7.87
CA ALA A 123 -5.07 3.32 -7.26
C ALA A 123 -5.49 1.85 -7.15
N VAL A 124 -5.14 1.00 -8.11
CA VAL A 124 -5.36 -0.45 -8.02
C VAL A 124 -4.51 -1.04 -6.90
N VAL A 125 -3.19 -0.80 -6.92
CA VAL A 125 -2.24 -1.38 -5.95
C VAL A 125 -2.53 -0.89 -4.53
N PHE A 126 -2.69 0.42 -4.32
CA PHE A 126 -2.98 0.97 -3.00
C PHE A 126 -4.39 0.60 -2.52
N GLY A 127 -5.35 0.59 -3.44
CA GLY A 127 -6.72 0.21 -3.11
C GLY A 127 -6.86 -1.25 -2.69
N LEU A 128 -6.07 -2.17 -3.26
CA LEU A 128 -6.01 -3.57 -2.85
C LEU A 128 -5.40 -3.78 -1.46
N ARG A 129 -4.70 -2.79 -0.89
CA ARG A 129 -4.30 -2.85 0.52
C ARG A 129 -5.48 -2.81 1.47
N LYS A 130 -6.62 -2.25 1.06
CA LYS A 130 -7.86 -2.25 1.86
C LYS A 130 -8.54 -3.61 1.78
N MET A 131 -9.08 -4.10 2.88
CA MET A 131 -9.83 -5.37 2.91
C MET A 131 -11.11 -5.31 2.08
N ASP A 132 -11.68 -4.12 1.90
CA ASP A 132 -12.84 -3.89 1.03
C ASP A 132 -12.44 -3.86 -0.46
N GLY A 133 -11.12 -3.74 -0.78
CA GLY A 133 -10.59 -3.73 -2.12
C GLY A 133 -10.92 -2.48 -2.92
N VAL A 134 -11.08 -2.65 -4.24
CA VAL A 134 -11.37 -1.58 -5.20
C VAL A 134 -12.61 -1.89 -6.04
N ASN A 135 -13.32 -0.85 -6.45
CA ASN A 135 -14.33 -0.94 -7.49
C ASN A 135 -13.72 -0.49 -8.83
N LEU A 136 -13.56 -1.42 -9.75
CA LEU A 136 -12.88 -1.19 -11.04
C LEU A 136 -13.63 -0.17 -11.92
N GLU A 137 -14.96 -0.19 -11.94
CA GLU A 137 -15.74 0.79 -12.71
C GLU A 137 -15.60 2.22 -12.14
N SER A 138 -15.54 2.35 -10.82
CA SER A 138 -15.25 3.64 -10.18
C SER A 138 -13.86 4.15 -10.55
N LEU A 139 -12.85 3.26 -10.60
CA LEU A 139 -11.50 3.63 -11.03
C LEU A 139 -11.45 4.03 -12.50
N LYS A 140 -12.10 3.29 -13.40
CA LYS A 140 -12.21 3.66 -14.82
C LYS A 140 -12.89 5.02 -15.01
N SER A 141 -13.94 5.28 -14.24
CA SER A 141 -14.65 6.57 -14.30
C SER A 141 -13.79 7.73 -13.81
N ARG A 142 -12.88 7.48 -12.84
CA ARG A 142 -11.97 8.47 -12.26
C ARG A 142 -10.77 8.77 -13.17
N PHE A 143 -10.22 7.75 -13.85
CA PHE A 143 -9.02 7.83 -14.68
C PHE A 143 -9.35 7.43 -16.12
N LYS A 144 -10.03 8.33 -16.84
CA LYS A 144 -10.67 8.03 -18.13
C LYS A 144 -9.68 7.75 -19.26
N ASN A 145 -8.47 8.26 -19.18
CA ASN A 145 -7.45 8.11 -20.23
C ASN A 145 -6.48 6.95 -19.96
N ALA A 146 -6.66 6.19 -18.86
CA ALA A 146 -5.82 5.05 -18.54
C ALA A 146 -6.15 3.82 -19.40
N ASP A 147 -5.14 3.03 -19.76
CA ASP A 147 -5.32 1.75 -20.44
C ASP A 147 -5.65 0.64 -19.43
N PHE A 148 -6.93 0.26 -19.39
CA PHE A 148 -7.44 -0.79 -18.51
C PHE A 148 -7.24 -2.21 -19.04
N SER A 149 -6.98 -2.37 -20.33
CA SER A 149 -6.94 -3.69 -20.99
C SER A 149 -5.81 -4.56 -20.46
N ARG A 150 -4.70 -3.94 -20.08
CA ARG A 150 -3.51 -4.63 -19.56
C ARG A 150 -3.73 -5.40 -18.26
N TYR A 151 -4.80 -5.05 -17.51
CA TYR A 151 -5.12 -5.70 -16.22
C TYR A 151 -5.97 -6.96 -16.36
N GLU A 152 -6.59 -7.20 -17.52
CA GLU A 152 -7.56 -8.28 -17.67
C GLU A 152 -6.93 -9.66 -17.45
N GLU A 153 -5.81 -9.95 -18.08
CA GLU A 153 -5.14 -11.24 -17.96
C GLU A 153 -4.48 -11.43 -16.58
N PRO A 154 -3.71 -10.45 -16.03
CA PRO A 154 -3.21 -10.55 -14.64
C PRO A 154 -4.33 -10.77 -13.61
N ILE A 155 -5.44 -10.05 -13.69
CA ILE A 155 -6.58 -10.24 -12.79
C ILE A 155 -7.16 -11.65 -12.94
N LYS A 156 -7.38 -12.15 -14.15
CA LYS A 156 -7.88 -13.52 -14.36
C LYS A 156 -6.94 -14.56 -13.77
N PHE A 157 -5.65 -14.40 -13.97
CA PHE A 157 -4.63 -15.28 -13.40
C PHE A 157 -4.67 -15.27 -11.87
N LEU A 158 -4.63 -14.08 -11.24
CA LEU A 158 -4.64 -13.94 -9.79
C LEU A 158 -5.94 -14.43 -9.14
N VAL A 159 -7.08 -14.31 -9.83
CA VAL A 159 -8.35 -14.89 -9.39
C VAL A 159 -8.30 -16.42 -9.52
N SER A 160 -7.77 -16.97 -10.62
CA SER A 160 -7.67 -18.42 -10.82
C SER A 160 -6.74 -19.10 -9.81
N THR A 161 -5.71 -18.41 -9.34
CA THR A 161 -4.79 -18.89 -8.29
C THR A 161 -5.35 -18.70 -6.88
N GLY A 162 -6.49 -18.02 -6.76
CA GLY A 162 -7.16 -17.74 -5.50
C GLY A 162 -6.48 -16.66 -4.65
N LEU A 163 -5.64 -15.80 -5.23
CA LEU A 163 -5.00 -14.67 -4.55
C LEU A 163 -5.89 -13.43 -4.54
N LEU A 164 -6.72 -13.27 -5.58
CA LEU A 164 -7.74 -12.24 -5.64
C LEU A 164 -9.15 -12.85 -5.66
N GLU A 165 -10.09 -12.10 -5.11
CA GLU A 165 -11.53 -12.35 -5.25
C GLU A 165 -12.15 -11.24 -6.08
N LYS A 166 -12.95 -11.64 -7.08
CA LYS A 166 -13.71 -10.69 -7.92
C LYS A 166 -15.20 -10.96 -7.77
N SER A 167 -15.97 -9.92 -7.42
CA SER A 167 -17.42 -9.96 -7.30
C SER A 167 -18.03 -8.76 -8.02
N GLY A 168 -18.59 -9.00 -9.23
CA GLY A 168 -18.97 -7.91 -10.13
C GLY A 168 -17.77 -7.04 -10.45
N ASP A 169 -17.89 -5.73 -10.16
CA ASP A 169 -16.81 -4.76 -10.37
C ASP A 169 -15.84 -4.63 -9.19
N PHE A 170 -16.10 -5.32 -8.10
CA PHE A 170 -15.22 -5.30 -6.93
C PHE A 170 -14.11 -6.33 -7.05
N LEU A 171 -12.90 -5.89 -6.76
CA LEU A 171 -11.68 -6.70 -6.72
C LEU A 171 -11.00 -6.49 -5.36
N ARG A 172 -10.66 -7.59 -4.67
CA ARG A 172 -9.98 -7.53 -3.37
C ARG A 172 -9.00 -8.69 -3.20
N LEU A 173 -8.06 -8.53 -2.29
CA LEU A 173 -7.24 -9.66 -1.85
C LEU A 173 -8.11 -10.71 -1.17
N SER A 174 -7.88 -11.97 -1.52
CA SER A 174 -8.41 -13.09 -0.75
C SER A 174 -7.64 -13.23 0.57
N ARG A 175 -8.15 -14.03 1.51
CA ARG A 175 -7.39 -14.37 2.72
C ARG A 175 -6.00 -14.96 2.39
N LYS A 176 -5.90 -15.77 1.34
CA LYS A 176 -4.64 -16.34 0.84
C LYS A 176 -3.73 -15.26 0.21
N GLY A 177 -4.32 -14.25 -0.44
CA GLY A 177 -3.60 -13.17 -1.09
C GLY A 177 -3.02 -12.14 -0.12
N ILE A 178 -3.60 -11.95 1.07
CA ILE A 178 -3.14 -10.93 2.03
C ILE A 178 -1.65 -11.05 2.37
N PRO A 179 -1.09 -12.24 2.71
CA PRO A 179 0.36 -12.37 2.98
C PRO A 179 1.22 -12.16 1.75
N LEU A 180 0.65 -12.19 0.55
CA LEU A 180 1.33 -12.07 -0.74
C LEU A 180 0.96 -10.77 -1.48
N ALA A 181 0.48 -9.77 -0.73
CA ALA A 181 -0.02 -8.53 -1.31
C ALA A 181 0.98 -7.82 -2.23
N ASP A 182 2.26 -7.80 -1.86
CA ASP A 182 3.30 -7.18 -2.67
C ASP A 182 3.58 -7.98 -3.95
N SER A 183 3.56 -9.32 -3.89
CA SER A 183 3.65 -10.17 -5.09
C SER A 183 2.45 -9.98 -6.02
N VAL A 184 1.24 -9.85 -5.45
CA VAL A 184 0.03 -9.52 -6.22
C VAL A 184 0.15 -8.15 -6.88
N ALA A 185 0.72 -7.16 -6.18
CA ALA A 185 0.94 -5.83 -6.74
C ALA A 185 1.93 -5.85 -7.92
N VAL A 186 3.02 -6.60 -7.79
CA VAL A 186 4.02 -6.76 -8.87
C VAL A 186 3.42 -7.44 -10.11
N GLU A 187 2.55 -8.44 -9.93
CA GLU A 187 1.89 -9.13 -11.06
C GLU A 187 0.89 -8.24 -11.80
N LEU A 188 0.37 -7.20 -11.14
CA LEU A 188 -0.57 -6.25 -11.72
C LEU A 188 0.10 -5.06 -12.42
N LEU A 189 1.39 -4.80 -12.20
CA LEU A 189 2.15 -3.67 -12.77
C LEU A 189 2.94 -4.04 -14.00
#